data_01a6b10062f47d12159f9f631569db1e
#
_entry.id   01a6b10062f47d12159f9f631569db1e
#
_cell.length_a   1.000
_cell.length_b   1.000
_cell.length_c   1.000
_cell.angle_alpha   90.00
_cell.angle_beta   90.00
_cell.angle_gamma   90.00
#
_symmetry.space_group_name_H-M   'P 1'
#
loop_
_entity.id
_entity.type
_entity.pdbx_description
1 polymer ?
#
loop_
_entity_poly.entity_id
_entity_poly.type
_entity_poly.pdbx_seq_one_letter_code
_entity_poly.pdbx_strand_id
1 'polypeptide(L)'
;QNFINNKKPKIDFPTVYLGNQYEEDEIVEILQLNKNKIIFKKMKNRPNEISEILEGGKVVGYFDGRMEFGPRSLGSRSILVNAKDKSINENLNKRLERTEFMPFAPVTPENYAAECYIDWNPEHIASHFMTRTYKCQSTFIKKHPAVVHVDGTARPQIIKREHNQRYYDVIKTYCDRNNER
;
A
#
# COMPACT_ATOMS: atom_id res chain seq x y z
N GLN A 1 4.91 32.26 10.34
CA GLN A 1 6.16 32.81 10.94
C GLN A 1 7.43 32.18 10.37
N ASN A 2 7.46 30.84 10.13
CA ASN A 2 8.66 30.17 9.59
C ASN A 2 9.01 30.58 8.16
N PHE A 3 8.03 30.95 7.33
CA PHE A 3 8.28 31.45 5.97
C PHE A 3 8.92 32.84 5.97
N ILE A 4 8.61 33.68 6.95
CA ILE A 4 9.18 35.03 7.09
C ILE A 4 10.65 34.97 7.48
N ASN A 5 11.06 33.91 8.19
CA ASN A 5 12.42 33.73 8.69
C ASN A 5 13.30 32.82 7.81
N ASN A 6 12.89 32.50 6.58
CA ASN A 6 13.58 31.55 5.68
C ASN A 6 13.92 30.18 6.31
N LYS A 7 13.27 29.80 7.40
CA LYS A 7 13.39 28.47 8.00
C LYS A 7 12.39 27.53 7.35
N LYS A 8 12.88 26.41 6.79
CA LYS A 8 11.98 25.36 6.32
C LYS A 8 11.12 24.90 7.50
N PRO A 9 9.78 24.87 7.36
CA PRO A 9 8.91 24.37 8.42
C PRO A 9 9.26 22.90 8.69
N LYS A 10 9.52 22.58 9.94
CA LYS A 10 9.65 21.18 10.38
C LYS A 10 8.22 20.62 10.44
N ILE A 11 7.86 19.86 9.41
CA ILE A 11 6.59 19.15 9.38
C ILE A 11 6.80 17.84 10.13
N ASP A 12 6.19 17.74 11.30
CA ASP A 12 6.14 16.51 12.08
C ASP A 12 4.75 15.88 11.89
N PHE A 13 4.70 14.78 11.14
CA PHE A 13 3.50 13.96 10.98
C PHE A 13 3.76 12.60 11.62
N PRO A 14 3.49 12.46 12.91
CA PRO A 14 3.79 11.23 13.63
C PRO A 14 2.97 10.05 13.08
N THR A 15 1.74 10.29 12.63
CA THR A 15 0.89 9.25 12.04
C THR A 15 -0.32 9.85 11.34
N VAL A 16 -0.86 9.12 10.35
CA VAL A 16 -2.15 9.38 9.70
C VAL A 16 -3.22 8.37 10.15
N TYR A 17 -2.86 7.39 10.96
CA TYR A 17 -3.76 6.33 11.43
C TYR A 17 -4.52 6.83 12.66
N LEU A 18 -5.49 7.73 12.43
CA LEU A 18 -6.21 8.47 13.47
C LEU A 18 -7.63 7.95 13.71
N GLY A 19 -8.14 7.09 12.83
CA GLY A 19 -9.49 6.56 12.90
C GLY A 19 -9.67 5.43 13.93
N ASN A 20 -10.82 4.78 13.90
CA ASN A 20 -11.16 3.70 14.80
C ASN A 20 -10.28 2.47 14.60
N GLN A 21 -10.04 1.77 15.69
CA GLN A 21 -9.44 0.45 15.77
C GLN A 21 -10.46 -0.50 16.41
N TYR A 22 -10.35 -1.76 16.07
CA TYR A 22 -11.13 -2.84 16.68
C TYR A 22 -10.18 -3.81 17.37
N GLU A 23 -10.54 -4.27 18.55
CA GLU A 23 -9.76 -5.25 19.28
C GLU A 23 -10.02 -6.68 18.75
N GLU A 24 -9.09 -7.59 19.00
CA GLU A 24 -9.17 -8.96 18.44
C GLU A 24 -10.44 -9.67 18.92
N ASP A 25 -10.82 -9.48 20.19
CA ASP A 25 -12.00 -10.13 20.75
C ASP A 25 -13.31 -9.64 20.11
N GLU A 26 -13.42 -8.35 19.81
CA GLU A 26 -14.57 -7.78 19.08
C GLU A 26 -14.68 -8.37 17.67
N ILE A 27 -13.54 -8.51 16.98
CA ILE A 27 -13.48 -9.10 15.65
C ILE A 27 -13.92 -10.58 15.70
N VAL A 28 -13.40 -11.34 16.66
CA VAL A 28 -13.73 -12.76 16.82
C VAL A 28 -15.21 -12.94 17.13
N GLU A 29 -15.80 -12.10 18.00
CA GLU A 29 -17.23 -12.14 18.29
C GLU A 29 -18.09 -11.93 17.05
N ILE A 30 -17.78 -10.89 16.27
CA ILE A 30 -18.50 -10.60 15.01
C ILE A 30 -18.38 -11.75 14.01
N LEU A 31 -17.19 -12.34 13.88
CA LEU A 31 -16.95 -13.48 13.00
C LEU A 31 -17.78 -14.70 13.45
N GLN A 32 -17.83 -14.99 14.76
CA GLN A 32 -18.63 -16.08 15.30
C GLN A 32 -20.13 -15.89 15.09
N LEU A 33 -20.65 -14.68 15.28
CA LEU A 33 -22.05 -14.34 15.01
C LEU A 33 -22.43 -14.58 13.54
N ASN A 34 -21.47 -14.46 12.62
CA ASN A 34 -21.69 -14.61 11.18
C ASN A 34 -21.18 -15.94 10.61
N LYS A 35 -20.79 -16.91 11.43
CA LYS A 35 -20.21 -18.20 10.99
C LYS A 35 -21.03 -18.98 9.95
N ASN A 36 -22.35 -18.75 9.89
CA ASN A 36 -23.22 -19.38 8.91
C ASN A 36 -23.18 -18.68 7.52
N LYS A 37 -22.58 -17.50 7.41
CA LYS A 37 -22.50 -16.69 6.19
C LYS A 37 -21.08 -16.60 5.64
N ILE A 38 -20.06 -16.81 6.48
CA ILE A 38 -18.65 -16.63 6.13
C ILE A 38 -17.82 -17.81 6.62
N ILE A 39 -16.74 -18.07 5.91
CA ILE A 39 -15.68 -19.02 6.33
C ILE A 39 -14.48 -18.18 6.75
N PHE A 40 -14.00 -18.40 7.95
CA PHE A 40 -12.82 -17.70 8.46
C PHE A 40 -11.86 -18.63 9.18
N LYS A 41 -10.59 -18.24 9.20
CA LYS A 41 -9.53 -18.90 9.97
C LYS A 41 -8.52 -17.85 10.45
N LYS A 42 -7.91 -18.11 11.61
CA LYS A 42 -6.77 -17.31 12.08
C LYS A 42 -5.53 -17.67 11.27
N MET A 43 -4.83 -16.67 10.72
CA MET A 43 -3.55 -16.85 10.03
C MET A 43 -2.46 -17.17 11.06
N LYS A 44 -1.58 -18.12 10.74
CA LYS A 44 -0.42 -18.46 11.58
C LYS A 44 0.76 -17.53 11.31
N ASN A 45 0.97 -17.21 10.05
CA ASN A 45 2.01 -16.29 9.58
C ASN A 45 1.42 -15.34 8.53
N ARG A 46 0.83 -14.23 9.00
CA ARG A 46 0.14 -13.26 8.14
C ARG A 46 0.98 -12.76 6.96
N PRO A 47 2.23 -12.30 7.12
CA PRO A 47 3.02 -11.82 6.00
C PRO A 47 3.20 -12.88 4.91
N ASN A 48 3.55 -14.10 5.26
CA ASN A 48 3.75 -15.17 4.29
C ASN A 48 2.45 -15.60 3.63
N GLU A 49 1.37 -15.82 4.40
CA GLU A 49 0.08 -16.28 3.86
C GLU A 49 -0.52 -15.25 2.90
N ILE A 50 -0.44 -13.94 3.22
CA ILE A 50 -0.89 -12.87 2.31
C ILE A 50 -0.01 -12.82 1.07
N SER A 51 1.31 -12.94 1.21
CA SER A 51 2.23 -12.96 0.08
C SER A 51 1.91 -14.08 -0.90
N GLU A 52 1.64 -15.29 -0.41
CA GLU A 52 1.25 -16.45 -1.23
C GLU A 52 -0.07 -16.21 -1.99
N ILE A 53 -1.04 -15.56 -1.35
CA ILE A 53 -2.31 -15.20 -2.00
C ILE A 53 -2.07 -14.20 -3.15
N LEU A 54 -1.22 -13.19 -2.92
CA LEU A 54 -0.86 -12.18 -3.93
C LEU A 54 -0.03 -12.77 -5.07
N GLU A 55 0.93 -13.65 -4.76
CA GLU A 55 1.71 -14.42 -5.76
C GLU A 55 0.81 -15.23 -6.69
N GLY A 56 -0.24 -15.83 -6.13
CA GLY A 56 -1.26 -16.54 -6.88
C GLY A 56 -2.21 -15.66 -7.71
N GLY A 57 -1.94 -14.35 -7.83
CA GLY A 57 -2.73 -13.40 -8.63
C GLY A 57 -4.10 -13.06 -8.04
N LYS A 58 -4.32 -13.35 -6.77
CA LYS A 58 -5.58 -13.06 -6.08
C LYS A 58 -5.60 -11.64 -5.50
N VAL A 59 -6.81 -11.13 -5.31
CA VAL A 59 -7.09 -9.84 -4.67
C VAL A 59 -7.28 -10.03 -3.18
N VAL A 60 -6.64 -9.21 -2.36
CA VAL A 60 -6.76 -9.23 -0.90
C VAL A 60 -7.37 -7.91 -0.42
N GLY A 61 -8.52 -7.99 0.27
CA GLY A 61 -9.02 -6.88 1.09
C GLY A 61 -8.26 -6.86 2.41
N TYR A 62 -7.50 -5.79 2.65
CA TYR A 62 -6.70 -5.64 3.85
C TYR A 62 -7.34 -4.66 4.82
N PHE A 63 -7.74 -5.16 5.99
CA PHE A 63 -8.38 -4.41 7.06
C PHE A 63 -7.63 -4.69 8.37
N ASP A 64 -6.82 -3.74 8.84
CA ASP A 64 -5.97 -3.93 10.03
C ASP A 64 -5.67 -2.59 10.74
N GLY A 65 -5.59 -2.63 12.07
CA GLY A 65 -5.24 -1.49 12.89
C GLY A 65 -6.18 -0.29 12.75
N ARG A 66 -5.69 0.88 13.14
CA ARG A 66 -6.44 2.14 13.05
C ARG A 66 -6.60 2.60 11.61
N MET A 67 -7.81 3.06 11.27
CA MET A 67 -8.10 3.60 9.95
C MET A 67 -7.26 4.86 9.66
N GLU A 68 -6.74 4.95 8.45
CA GLU A 68 -6.06 6.14 7.97
C GLU A 68 -7.01 7.32 7.77
N PHE A 69 -6.58 8.52 8.13
CA PHE A 69 -7.28 9.77 7.86
C PHE A 69 -6.92 10.30 6.47
N GLY A 70 -7.92 10.68 5.69
CA GLY A 70 -7.75 11.29 4.37
C GLY A 70 -8.37 10.48 3.23
N PRO A 71 -8.22 10.95 1.98
CA PRO A 71 -8.94 10.39 0.83
C PRO A 71 -8.30 9.13 0.25
N ARG A 72 -7.15 8.68 0.77
CA ARG A 72 -6.38 7.55 0.23
C ARG A 72 -6.21 6.46 1.26
N SER A 73 -6.38 5.20 0.81
CA SER A 73 -5.98 4.04 1.58
C SER A 73 -4.46 3.98 1.69
N LEU A 74 -3.93 3.82 2.88
CA LEU A 74 -2.49 3.82 3.16
C LEU A 74 -2.03 2.58 3.93
N GLY A 75 -2.78 1.47 3.81
CA GLY A 75 -2.40 0.17 4.37
C GLY A 75 -3.17 -0.26 5.61
N SER A 76 -4.30 0.41 5.94
CA SER A 76 -5.21 -0.07 6.98
C SER A 76 -6.58 -0.45 6.44
N ARG A 77 -7.01 0.17 5.38
CA ARG A 77 -8.27 -0.13 4.65
C ARG A 77 -7.95 -0.16 3.15
N SER A 78 -7.22 -1.19 2.72
CA SER A 78 -6.63 -1.26 1.39
C SER A 78 -7.07 -2.51 0.63
N ILE A 79 -7.05 -2.42 -0.69
CA ILE A 79 -7.14 -3.56 -1.60
C ILE A 79 -5.75 -3.79 -2.18
N LEU A 80 -5.23 -5.00 -1.98
CA LEU A 80 -3.89 -5.38 -2.42
C LEU A 80 -3.98 -6.36 -3.60
N VAL A 81 -3.14 -6.13 -4.60
CA VAL A 81 -2.95 -7.03 -5.75
C VAL A 81 -1.48 -7.00 -6.17
N ASN A 82 -1.03 -8.01 -6.90
CA ASN A 82 0.28 -7.91 -7.54
C ASN A 82 0.25 -6.94 -8.72
N ALA A 83 1.39 -6.36 -9.07
CA ALA A 83 1.52 -5.31 -10.08
C ALA A 83 2.03 -5.80 -11.45
N LYS A 84 2.10 -7.12 -11.67
CA LYS A 84 2.71 -7.73 -12.86
C LYS A 84 1.80 -7.66 -14.11
N ASP A 85 0.50 -7.72 -13.92
CA ASP A 85 -0.48 -7.82 -15.00
C ASP A 85 -1.32 -6.55 -15.13
N LYS A 86 -1.21 -5.87 -16.27
CA LYS A 86 -1.99 -4.67 -16.57
C LYS A 86 -3.51 -4.89 -16.57
N SER A 87 -3.96 -6.09 -16.91
CA SER A 87 -5.39 -6.42 -16.95
C SER A 87 -6.06 -6.32 -15.59
N ILE A 88 -5.28 -6.33 -14.52
CA ILE A 88 -5.79 -6.21 -13.15
C ILE A 88 -6.48 -4.86 -12.92
N ASN A 89 -6.01 -3.79 -13.58
CA ASN A 89 -6.61 -2.46 -13.47
C ASN A 89 -8.03 -2.45 -14.02
N GLU A 90 -8.25 -3.02 -15.21
CA GLU A 90 -9.57 -3.11 -15.84
C GLU A 90 -10.50 -3.97 -15.01
N ASN A 91 -10.03 -5.13 -14.59
CA ASN A 91 -10.79 -6.09 -13.79
C ASN A 91 -11.23 -5.48 -12.45
N LEU A 92 -10.32 -4.78 -11.74
CA LEU A 92 -10.65 -4.15 -10.47
C LEU A 92 -11.55 -2.94 -10.66
N ASN A 93 -11.30 -2.08 -11.64
CA ASN A 93 -12.16 -0.93 -11.92
C ASN A 93 -13.59 -1.37 -12.23
N LYS A 94 -13.76 -2.43 -13.04
CA LYS A 94 -15.07 -3.01 -13.33
C LYS A 94 -15.75 -3.55 -12.08
N ARG A 95 -15.02 -4.28 -11.22
CA ARG A 95 -15.59 -4.86 -9.98
C ARG A 95 -15.92 -3.79 -8.93
N LEU A 96 -15.19 -2.69 -8.92
CA LEU A 96 -15.38 -1.56 -8.00
C LEU A 96 -16.27 -0.46 -8.60
N GLU A 97 -16.82 -0.67 -9.80
CA GLU A 97 -17.66 0.30 -10.53
C GLU A 97 -16.98 1.67 -10.68
N ARG A 98 -15.65 1.67 -10.88
CA ARG A 98 -14.86 2.89 -11.06
C ARG A 98 -14.72 3.24 -12.54
N THR A 99 -14.86 4.52 -12.84
CA THR A 99 -14.68 5.07 -14.20
C THR A 99 -13.26 5.57 -14.47
N GLU A 100 -12.36 5.49 -13.47
CA GLU A 100 -11.01 6.00 -13.59
C GLU A 100 -10.12 5.09 -14.46
N PHE A 101 -9.38 5.72 -15.36
CA PHE A 101 -8.41 5.07 -16.25
C PHE A 101 -6.98 5.03 -15.68
N MET A 102 -6.74 5.75 -14.57
CA MET A 102 -5.39 5.80 -13.96
C MET A 102 -5.05 4.47 -13.26
N PRO A 103 -3.81 3.99 -13.39
CA PRO A 103 -3.34 2.84 -12.65
C PRO A 103 -3.46 3.01 -11.13
N PHE A 104 -3.56 1.90 -10.42
CA PHE A 104 -3.48 1.88 -8.96
C PHE A 104 -2.08 2.28 -8.49
N ALA A 105 -2.01 2.83 -7.27
CA ALA A 105 -0.75 3.27 -6.70
C ALA A 105 0.10 2.08 -6.23
N PRO A 106 1.39 2.02 -6.57
CA PRO A 106 2.29 1.04 -5.97
C PRO A 106 2.56 1.37 -4.50
N VAL A 107 2.74 0.34 -3.69
CA VAL A 107 3.30 0.46 -2.35
C VAL A 107 4.70 -0.11 -2.34
N THR A 108 5.67 0.63 -1.82
CA THR A 108 7.09 0.28 -1.88
C THR A 108 7.74 0.49 -0.53
N PRO A 109 8.39 -0.53 0.04
CA PRO A 109 9.24 -0.34 1.21
C PRO A 109 10.36 0.68 0.94
N GLU A 110 10.63 1.55 1.91
CA GLU A 110 11.58 2.67 1.73
C GLU A 110 12.96 2.21 1.25
N ASN A 111 13.43 1.08 1.75
CA ASN A 111 14.74 0.53 1.37
C ASN A 111 14.86 0.10 -0.10
N TYR A 112 13.74 -0.01 -0.84
CA TYR A 112 13.72 -0.30 -2.29
C TYR A 112 13.36 0.92 -3.15
N ALA A 113 12.98 2.04 -2.53
CA ALA A 113 12.45 3.17 -3.26
C ALA A 113 13.44 3.80 -4.25
N ALA A 114 14.71 3.88 -3.91
CA ALA A 114 15.75 4.41 -4.80
C ALA A 114 16.01 3.50 -6.02
N GLU A 115 15.78 2.18 -5.89
CA GLU A 115 15.88 1.23 -7.02
C GLU A 115 14.67 1.31 -7.95
N CYS A 116 13.53 1.80 -7.45
CA CYS A 116 12.27 1.89 -8.19
C CYS A 116 12.06 3.27 -8.85
N TYR A 117 12.45 4.36 -8.17
CA TYR A 117 12.07 5.72 -8.54
C TYR A 117 13.28 6.64 -8.71
N ILE A 118 13.32 7.34 -9.85
CA ILE A 118 14.36 8.34 -10.17
C ILE A 118 14.14 9.56 -9.26
N ASP A 119 15.23 10.12 -8.73
CA ASP A 119 15.26 11.32 -7.86
C ASP A 119 14.41 11.18 -6.57
N TRP A 120 14.09 9.95 -6.16
CA TRP A 120 13.49 9.76 -4.84
C TRP A 120 14.52 10.05 -3.74
N ASN A 121 14.03 10.69 -2.67
CA ASN A 121 14.84 11.07 -1.50
C ASN A 121 14.05 10.79 -0.23
N PRO A 122 14.65 10.26 0.84
CA PRO A 122 13.99 10.02 2.14
C PRO A 122 13.32 11.24 2.77
N GLU A 123 13.79 12.46 2.43
CA GLU A 123 13.17 13.71 2.88
C GLU A 123 11.83 14.05 2.19
N HIS A 124 11.45 13.29 1.16
CA HIS A 124 10.21 13.49 0.44
C HIS A 124 9.00 12.93 1.20
N ILE A 125 8.64 13.54 2.33
CA ILE A 125 7.53 13.13 3.21
C ILE A 125 6.23 12.89 2.42
N ALA A 126 5.96 13.69 1.39
CA ALA A 126 4.79 13.57 0.52
C ALA A 126 4.65 12.17 -0.14
N SER A 127 5.75 11.44 -0.33
CA SER A 127 5.74 10.09 -0.89
C SER A 127 5.10 9.03 0.02
N HIS A 128 5.06 9.27 1.32
CA HIS A 128 4.40 8.37 2.27
C HIS A 128 2.87 8.38 2.15
N PHE A 129 2.32 9.43 1.51
CA PHE A 129 0.87 9.71 1.45
C PHE A 129 0.31 9.67 0.02
N MET A 130 1.03 9.07 -0.94
CA MET A 130 0.61 9.05 -2.36
C MET A 130 0.33 10.45 -2.94
N THR A 131 1.06 11.48 -2.52
CA THR A 131 0.84 12.86 -2.96
C THR A 131 1.94 13.40 -3.85
N ARG A 132 2.91 12.56 -4.22
CA ARG A 132 3.99 12.87 -5.14
C ARG A 132 4.18 11.78 -6.18
N THR A 133 4.39 12.17 -7.43
CA THR A 133 4.75 11.27 -8.53
C THR A 133 6.25 11.28 -8.77
N TYR A 134 6.78 10.14 -9.27
CA TYR A 134 8.18 9.96 -9.65
C TYR A 134 8.26 9.29 -11.01
N LYS A 135 9.29 9.59 -11.78
CA LYS A 135 9.68 8.76 -12.91
C LYS A 135 10.18 7.42 -12.41
N CYS A 136 9.73 6.35 -13.04
CA CYS A 136 10.12 5.00 -12.67
C CYS A 136 11.41 4.58 -13.36
N GLN A 137 12.22 3.78 -12.68
CA GLN A 137 13.34 3.08 -13.28
C GLN A 137 12.86 2.10 -14.36
N SER A 138 13.62 1.89 -15.40
CA SER A 138 13.25 1.01 -16.52
C SER A 138 13.00 -0.45 -16.10
N THR A 139 13.73 -0.92 -15.10
CA THR A 139 13.55 -2.23 -14.48
C THR A 139 12.21 -2.34 -13.77
N PHE A 140 11.82 -1.31 -13.02
CA PHE A 140 10.53 -1.24 -12.35
C PHE A 140 9.36 -1.22 -13.35
N ILE A 141 9.45 -0.42 -14.41
CA ILE A 141 8.42 -0.36 -15.46
C ILE A 141 8.16 -1.74 -16.08
N LYS A 142 9.23 -2.50 -16.34
CA LYS A 142 9.12 -3.84 -16.94
C LYS A 142 8.51 -4.86 -15.99
N LYS A 143 8.84 -4.79 -14.70
CA LYS A 143 8.38 -5.75 -13.69
C LYS A 143 6.95 -5.45 -13.21
N HIS A 144 6.57 -4.17 -13.14
CA HIS A 144 5.34 -3.69 -12.50
C HIS A 144 4.48 -2.82 -13.42
N PRO A 145 4.15 -3.28 -14.62
CA PRO A 145 3.48 -2.46 -15.63
C PRO A 145 2.06 -2.02 -15.22
N ALA A 146 1.43 -2.69 -14.26
CA ALA A 146 0.07 -2.37 -13.82
C ALA A 146 -0.04 -1.09 -12.96
N VAL A 147 1.09 -0.61 -12.43
CA VAL A 147 1.12 0.55 -11.51
C VAL A 147 1.89 1.75 -12.09
N VAL A 148 2.27 1.67 -13.36
CA VAL A 148 3.01 2.72 -14.07
C VAL A 148 2.08 3.44 -15.04
N HIS A 149 2.09 4.77 -14.99
CA HIS A 149 1.34 5.63 -15.90
C HIS A 149 1.93 5.59 -17.32
N VAL A 150 1.17 6.05 -18.31
CA VAL A 150 1.58 6.04 -19.72
C VAL A 150 2.84 6.88 -20.00
N ASP A 151 3.11 7.87 -19.15
CA ASP A 151 4.30 8.74 -19.22
C ASP A 151 5.53 8.17 -18.48
N GLY A 152 5.45 6.93 -17.98
CA GLY A 152 6.51 6.28 -17.24
C GLY A 152 6.66 6.73 -15.78
N THR A 153 5.67 7.43 -15.23
CA THR A 153 5.65 7.83 -13.82
C THR A 153 4.79 6.88 -12.99
N ALA A 154 4.95 6.92 -11.67
CA ALA A 154 4.04 6.33 -10.70
C ALA A 154 3.86 7.26 -9.49
N ARG A 155 2.76 7.10 -8.76
CA ARG A 155 2.46 7.82 -7.53
C ARG A 155 2.49 6.86 -6.34
N PRO A 156 3.68 6.51 -5.84
CA PRO A 156 3.82 5.49 -4.82
C PRO A 156 3.36 5.94 -3.43
N GLN A 157 3.03 4.93 -2.61
CA GLN A 157 3.16 5.01 -1.17
C GLN A 157 4.51 4.41 -0.78
N ILE A 158 5.44 5.24 -0.31
CA ILE A 158 6.68 4.75 0.29
C ILE A 158 6.42 4.48 1.76
N ILE A 159 6.61 3.23 2.18
CA ILE A 159 6.30 2.82 3.56
C ILE A 159 7.55 2.59 4.39
N LYS A 160 7.48 3.04 5.64
CA LYS A 160 8.46 2.77 6.69
C LYS A 160 7.86 1.83 7.73
N ARG A 161 8.72 1.02 8.34
CA ARG A 161 8.28 0.05 9.34
C ARG A 161 7.67 0.73 10.57
N GLU A 162 8.23 1.86 10.99
CA GLU A 162 7.75 2.65 12.13
C GLU A 162 6.37 3.29 11.91
N HIS A 163 5.94 3.51 10.66
CA HIS A 163 4.63 4.08 10.36
C HIS A 163 3.49 3.07 10.49
N ASN A 164 3.70 1.85 10.00
CA ASN A 164 2.74 0.74 10.07
C ASN A 164 3.48 -0.58 9.93
N GLN A 165 3.97 -1.12 11.04
CA GLN A 165 4.79 -2.32 11.06
C GLN A 165 4.11 -3.52 10.40
N ARG A 166 2.83 -3.76 10.73
CA ARG A 166 2.10 -4.94 10.23
C ARG A 166 1.92 -4.92 8.72
N TYR A 167 1.62 -3.75 8.17
CA TYR A 167 1.51 -3.56 6.72
C TYR A 167 2.88 -3.66 6.05
N TYR A 168 3.89 -2.99 6.62
CA TYR A 168 5.25 -3.06 6.13
C TYR A 168 5.76 -4.51 6.04
N ASP A 169 5.56 -5.31 7.09
CA ASP A 169 6.03 -6.68 7.13
C ASP A 169 5.37 -7.55 6.03
N VAL A 170 4.09 -7.31 5.70
CA VAL A 170 3.40 -7.97 4.58
C VAL A 170 4.04 -7.60 3.25
N ILE A 171 4.19 -6.30 2.96
CA ILE A 171 4.72 -5.84 1.67
C ILE A 171 6.19 -6.22 1.53
N LYS A 172 7.00 -6.05 2.58
CA LYS A 172 8.42 -6.44 2.59
C LYS A 172 8.59 -7.94 2.31
N THR A 173 7.78 -8.80 2.95
CA THR A 173 7.81 -10.24 2.73
C THR A 173 7.45 -10.58 1.28
N TYR A 174 6.42 -9.94 0.72
CA TYR A 174 6.05 -10.12 -0.69
C TYR A 174 7.21 -9.74 -1.63
N CYS A 175 7.84 -8.59 -1.42
CA CYS A 175 8.95 -8.12 -2.24
C CYS A 175 10.16 -9.08 -2.16
N ASP A 176 10.51 -9.54 -0.97
CA ASP A 176 11.65 -10.43 -0.76
C ASP A 176 11.45 -11.81 -1.41
N ARG A 177 10.26 -12.37 -1.28
CA ARG A 177 9.90 -13.69 -1.86
C ARG A 177 9.91 -13.65 -3.38
N ASN A 178 9.49 -12.56 -3.98
CA ASN A 178 9.33 -12.43 -5.43
C ASN A 178 10.51 -11.77 -6.15
N ASN A 179 11.55 -11.36 -5.41
CA ASN A 179 12.64 -10.54 -5.92
C ASN A 179 12.14 -9.27 -6.63
N GLU A 180 11.10 -8.66 -6.06
CA GLU A 180 10.36 -7.51 -6.59
C GLU A 180 10.94 -6.21 -6.03
N ARG A 181 12.16 -5.89 -6.51
CA ARG A 181 12.88 -4.66 -6.17
C ARG A 181 12.89 -3.76 -7.38
#